data_2de136aafef331c5b93e6e51a8dfc433
#
_entry.id   2de136aafef331c5b93e6e51a8dfc433
#
_cell.length_a   1.000
_cell.length_b   1.000
_cell.length_c   1.000
_cell.angle_alpha   90.00
_cell.angle_beta   90.00
_cell.angle_gamma   90.00
#
_symmetry.space_group_name_H-M   'P 1'
#
loop_
_entity.id
_entity.type
_entity.pdbx_description
1 polymer ?
#
loop_
_entity_poly.entity_id
_entity_poly.type
_entity_poly.pdbx_seq_one_letter_code
_entity_poly.pdbx_strand_id
1 'polypeptide(L)'
;CTYFLTNGSTSGVIASVLACTNKGDKVLLWRNSHPSHLNAVKLAGCEPVFYNLPLNKEWGIPNKTTPDLIDVKGIKAVIVTSPSYEGIISDIKELKDICKKNGAFLIVDEAHGALYPFSDELPQSAVNIADFTIQSLHKTAGGLNPTALLHINCDINASKAISMIN
;
A
#
# COMPACT_ATOMS: atom_id res chain seq x y z
N CYS A 1 -11.17 -2.03 10.42
CA CYS A 1 -12.32 -1.27 9.88
C CYS A 1 -12.12 -0.92 8.40
N THR A 2 -13.23 -0.65 7.70
CA THR A 2 -13.23 -0.35 6.25
C THR A 2 -13.98 0.95 5.98
N TYR A 3 -13.42 1.80 5.15
CA TYR A 3 -14.01 3.09 4.73
C TYR A 3 -14.20 3.12 3.23
N PHE A 4 -15.38 3.58 2.80
CA PHE A 4 -15.67 3.85 1.39
C PHE A 4 -15.14 5.23 1.03
N LEU A 5 -14.41 5.30 -0.10
CA LEU A 5 -13.78 6.54 -0.60
C LEU A 5 -14.43 6.94 -1.94
N THR A 6 -14.77 8.21 -2.05
CA THR A 6 -15.31 8.80 -3.28
C THR A 6 -14.27 9.53 -4.12
N ASN A 7 -13.05 9.70 -3.58
CA ASN A 7 -11.94 10.41 -4.21
C ASN A 7 -10.82 9.47 -4.70
N GLY A 8 -11.16 8.20 -4.94
CA GLY A 8 -10.26 7.18 -5.46
C GLY A 8 -9.23 6.66 -4.46
N SER A 9 -8.46 5.65 -4.88
CA SER A 9 -7.39 5.04 -4.06
C SER A 9 -6.28 6.00 -3.69
N THR A 10 -6.04 7.04 -4.49
CA THR A 10 -5.05 8.09 -4.17
C THR A 10 -5.32 8.75 -2.82
N SER A 11 -6.59 9.06 -2.50
CA SER A 11 -6.95 9.63 -1.19
C SER A 11 -6.71 8.63 -0.06
N GLY A 12 -6.95 7.34 -0.29
CA GLY A 12 -6.65 6.29 0.69
C GLY A 12 -5.16 6.14 0.97
N VAL A 13 -4.31 6.21 -0.05
CA VAL A 13 -2.85 6.20 0.14
C VAL A 13 -2.38 7.42 0.93
N ILE A 14 -2.86 8.62 0.58
CA ILE A 14 -2.52 9.86 1.29
C ILE A 14 -2.94 9.76 2.76
N ALA A 15 -4.19 9.37 3.02
CA ALA A 15 -4.71 9.23 4.37
C ALA A 15 -3.91 8.20 5.20
N SER A 16 -3.53 7.06 4.61
CA SER A 16 -2.75 6.04 5.29
C SER A 16 -1.37 6.57 5.72
N VAL A 17 -0.65 7.24 4.82
CA VAL A 17 0.65 7.84 5.14
C VAL A 17 0.51 8.89 6.24
N LEU A 18 -0.41 9.84 6.08
CA LEU A 18 -0.64 10.91 7.07
C LEU A 18 -1.09 10.37 8.44
N ALA A 19 -1.80 9.23 8.48
CA ALA A 19 -2.26 8.62 9.73
C ALA A 19 -1.13 7.96 10.51
N CYS A 20 -0.16 7.33 9.84
CA CYS A 20 0.85 6.50 10.51
C CYS A 20 2.24 7.14 10.58
N THR A 21 2.44 8.33 10.00
CA THR A 21 3.74 9.02 10.01
C THR A 21 3.67 10.41 10.59
N ASN A 22 4.83 10.96 10.92
CA ASN A 22 5.03 12.36 11.30
C ASN A 22 6.06 12.99 10.36
N LYS A 23 6.08 14.33 10.31
CA LYS A 23 7.07 15.07 9.54
C LYS A 23 8.51 14.63 9.90
N GLY A 24 9.30 14.32 8.88
CA GLY A 24 10.68 13.84 9.03
C GLY A 24 10.83 12.32 9.15
N ASP A 25 9.72 11.57 9.31
CA ASP A 25 9.78 10.10 9.27
C ASP A 25 10.19 9.60 7.87
N LYS A 26 10.88 8.45 7.84
CA LYS A 26 11.27 7.80 6.58
C LYS A 26 10.19 6.84 6.10
N VAL A 27 9.85 6.96 4.83
CA VAL A 27 8.88 6.07 4.17
C VAL A 27 9.55 5.37 3.00
N LEU A 28 9.56 4.03 3.03
CA LEU A 28 10.15 3.20 1.99
C LEU A 28 9.12 2.90 0.91
N LEU A 29 9.48 3.15 -0.34
CA LEU A 29 8.62 2.91 -1.50
C LEU A 29 9.41 2.47 -2.73
N TRP A 30 8.77 1.70 -3.61
CA TRP A 30 9.37 1.32 -4.88
C TRP A 30 9.55 2.56 -5.76
N ARG A 31 10.74 2.68 -6.41
CA ARG A 31 11.08 3.85 -7.23
C ARG A 31 10.09 4.10 -8.38
N ASN A 32 9.57 3.03 -8.99
CA ASN A 32 8.61 3.11 -10.11
C ASN A 32 7.16 2.88 -9.66
N SER A 33 6.85 3.10 -8.38
CA SER A 33 5.49 3.01 -7.87
C SER A 33 4.60 4.13 -8.44
N HIS A 34 3.28 3.98 -8.24
CA HIS A 34 2.31 4.98 -8.67
C HIS A 34 2.66 6.37 -8.07
N PRO A 35 2.55 7.48 -8.83
CA PRO A 35 2.90 8.83 -8.35
C PRO A 35 2.23 9.25 -7.04
N SER A 36 1.03 8.71 -6.73
CA SER A 36 0.34 8.98 -5.46
C SER A 36 1.16 8.61 -4.23
N HIS A 37 2.03 7.60 -4.32
CA HIS A 37 2.86 7.16 -3.19
C HIS A 37 3.87 8.25 -2.82
N LEU A 38 4.65 8.72 -3.78
CA LEU A 38 5.61 9.80 -3.57
C LEU A 38 4.93 11.12 -3.16
N ASN A 39 3.77 11.40 -3.76
CA ASN A 39 3.00 12.61 -3.42
C ASN A 39 2.48 12.54 -1.98
N ALA A 40 2.01 11.39 -1.51
CA ALA A 40 1.59 11.18 -0.13
C ALA A 40 2.73 11.41 0.86
N VAL A 41 3.92 10.86 0.56
CA VAL A 41 5.13 11.02 1.39
C VAL A 41 5.55 12.49 1.47
N LYS A 42 5.56 13.21 0.33
CA LYS A 42 5.87 14.64 0.28
C LYS A 42 4.84 15.47 1.05
N LEU A 43 3.55 15.18 0.88
CA LEU A 43 2.47 15.89 1.57
C LEU A 43 2.56 15.72 3.09
N ALA A 44 2.94 14.54 3.56
CA ALA A 44 3.19 14.26 4.98
C ALA A 44 4.46 14.92 5.52
N GLY A 45 5.30 15.53 4.67
CA GLY A 45 6.58 16.08 5.06
C GLY A 45 7.61 15.00 5.46
N CYS A 46 7.41 13.79 4.98
CA CYS A 46 8.28 12.64 5.22
C CYS A 46 9.44 12.57 4.22
N GLU A 47 10.48 11.83 4.59
CA GLU A 47 11.64 11.53 3.73
C GLU A 47 11.36 10.26 2.90
N PRO A 48 11.31 10.35 1.55
CA PRO A 48 11.16 9.16 0.72
C PRO A 48 12.48 8.38 0.64
N VAL A 49 12.42 7.09 0.96
CA VAL A 49 13.50 6.13 0.74
C VAL A 49 13.08 5.18 -0.36
N PHE A 50 13.96 4.91 -1.32
CA PHE A 50 13.58 4.12 -2.49
C PHE A 50 14.27 2.77 -2.52
N TYR A 51 13.51 1.72 -2.87
CA TYR A 51 14.07 0.45 -3.30
C TYR A 51 13.81 0.20 -4.78
N ASN A 52 14.57 -0.71 -5.37
CA ASN A 52 14.45 -1.12 -6.76
C ASN A 52 14.06 -2.59 -6.81
N LEU A 53 13.27 -2.95 -7.82
CA LEU A 53 12.93 -4.34 -8.11
C LEU A 53 13.76 -4.81 -9.32
N PRO A 54 14.35 -6.02 -9.25
CA PRO A 54 14.98 -6.62 -10.39
C PRO A 54 13.93 -6.91 -11.47
N LEU A 55 14.33 -6.80 -12.73
CA LEU A 55 13.46 -7.16 -13.85
C LEU A 55 13.50 -8.66 -14.10
N ASN A 56 12.36 -9.23 -14.42
CA ASN A 56 12.27 -10.57 -15.00
C ASN A 56 12.95 -10.54 -16.37
N LYS A 57 13.90 -11.46 -16.60
CA LYS A 57 14.72 -11.48 -17.83
C LYS A 57 13.93 -11.84 -19.08
N GLU A 58 12.87 -12.62 -18.93
CA GLU A 58 12.03 -13.10 -20.03
C GLU A 58 11.04 -12.03 -20.48
N TRP A 59 10.38 -11.39 -19.52
CA TRP A 59 9.26 -10.47 -19.78
C TRP A 59 9.65 -8.98 -19.70
N GLY A 60 10.81 -8.67 -19.12
CA GLY A 60 11.26 -7.29 -18.91
C GLY A 60 10.41 -6.48 -17.91
N ILE A 61 9.58 -7.16 -17.11
CA ILE A 61 8.70 -6.56 -16.10
C ILE A 61 9.31 -6.67 -14.70
N PRO A 62 8.97 -5.77 -13.75
CA PRO A 62 9.45 -5.85 -12.38
C PRO A 62 9.04 -7.14 -11.69
N ASN A 63 9.92 -7.73 -10.90
CA ASN A 63 9.60 -8.86 -10.04
C ASN A 63 8.81 -8.41 -8.81
N LYS A 64 8.31 -9.38 -8.04
CA LYS A 64 7.63 -9.13 -6.76
C LYS A 64 8.56 -8.47 -5.74
N THR A 65 7.98 -7.71 -4.81
CA THR A 65 8.68 -7.24 -3.62
C THR A 65 8.79 -8.39 -2.61
N THR A 66 10.01 -8.66 -2.16
CA THR A 66 10.32 -9.67 -1.14
C THR A 66 11.12 -9.05 0.00
N PRO A 67 11.14 -9.64 1.20
CA PRO A 67 11.84 -9.10 2.37
C PRO A 67 13.34 -8.83 2.17
N ASP A 68 14.02 -9.65 1.37
CA ASP A 68 15.44 -9.54 1.07
C ASP A 68 15.79 -8.35 0.16
N LEU A 69 14.81 -7.79 -0.53
CA LEU A 69 14.99 -6.64 -1.43
C LEU A 69 14.82 -5.28 -0.70
N ILE A 70 14.38 -5.28 0.56
CA ILE A 70 14.08 -4.06 1.29
C ILE A 70 14.81 -4.00 2.64
N ASP A 71 15.40 -2.85 2.96
CA ASP A 71 15.91 -2.56 4.30
C ASP A 71 14.92 -1.69 5.05
N VAL A 72 14.31 -2.25 6.09
CA VAL A 72 13.26 -1.61 6.90
C VAL A 72 13.83 -0.93 8.15
N LYS A 73 15.14 -0.96 8.38
CA LYS A 73 15.76 -0.35 9.56
C LYS A 73 15.59 1.17 9.55
N GLY A 74 14.98 1.69 10.61
CA GLY A 74 14.72 3.14 10.75
C GLY A 74 13.62 3.67 9.81
N ILE A 75 12.86 2.77 9.17
CA ILE A 75 11.70 3.11 8.33
C ILE A 75 10.44 3.14 9.20
N LYS A 76 9.60 4.15 9.02
CA LYS A 76 8.32 4.29 9.73
C LYS A 76 7.17 3.61 9.00
N ALA A 77 7.16 3.66 7.68
CA ALA A 77 6.16 2.98 6.85
C ALA A 77 6.79 2.46 5.56
N VAL A 78 6.28 1.33 5.09
CA VAL A 78 6.63 0.73 3.79
C VAL A 78 5.38 0.73 2.91
N ILE A 79 5.50 1.24 1.68
CA ILE A 79 4.42 1.22 0.70
C ILE A 79 4.77 0.20 -0.38
N VAL A 80 3.89 -0.79 -0.56
CA VAL A 80 4.02 -1.85 -1.56
C VAL A 80 2.80 -1.84 -2.48
N THR A 81 3.02 -1.98 -3.78
CA THR A 81 1.95 -2.21 -4.76
C THR A 81 1.84 -3.72 -5.01
N SER A 82 0.69 -4.30 -4.68
CA SER A 82 0.41 -5.73 -4.89
C SER A 82 -1.10 -5.97 -5.05
N PRO A 83 -1.55 -6.42 -6.25
CA PRO A 83 -0.72 -6.70 -7.42
C PRO A 83 -0.09 -5.45 -8.03
N SER A 84 1.04 -5.60 -8.72
CA SER A 84 1.59 -4.55 -9.56
C SER A 84 0.68 -4.28 -10.77
N TYR A 85 1.01 -3.28 -11.59
CA TYR A 85 0.26 -2.99 -12.81
C TYR A 85 0.28 -4.18 -13.79
N GLU A 86 1.37 -4.95 -13.79
CA GLU A 86 1.56 -6.15 -14.62
C GLU A 86 0.91 -7.42 -14.00
N GLY A 87 0.30 -7.32 -12.81
CA GLY A 87 -0.34 -8.43 -12.13
C GLY A 87 0.57 -9.24 -11.20
N ILE A 88 1.79 -8.75 -10.90
CA ILE A 88 2.72 -9.45 -10.02
C ILE A 88 2.33 -9.28 -8.56
N ILE A 89 2.20 -10.41 -7.85
CA ILE A 89 1.83 -10.46 -6.43
C ILE A 89 3.09 -10.52 -5.56
N SER A 90 3.15 -9.69 -4.54
CA SER A 90 4.24 -9.66 -3.55
C SER A 90 3.92 -10.53 -2.32
N ASP A 91 4.95 -10.89 -1.55
CA ASP A 91 4.82 -11.74 -0.36
C ASP A 91 4.36 -10.92 0.87
N ILE A 92 3.10 -10.49 0.86
CA ILE A 92 2.56 -9.52 1.83
C ILE A 92 2.70 -9.97 3.28
N LYS A 93 2.52 -11.27 3.56
CA LYS A 93 2.66 -11.82 4.91
C LYS A 93 4.09 -11.68 5.44
N GLU A 94 5.08 -12.07 4.63
CA GLU A 94 6.50 -11.96 4.99
C GLU A 94 6.93 -10.50 5.12
N LEU A 95 6.44 -9.62 4.23
CA LEU A 95 6.67 -8.17 4.31
C LEU A 95 6.05 -7.58 5.58
N LYS A 96 4.86 -8.04 5.99
CA LYS A 96 4.25 -7.63 7.25
C LYS A 96 5.08 -8.06 8.46
N ASP A 97 5.62 -9.27 8.44
CA ASP A 97 6.44 -9.79 9.53
C ASP A 97 7.74 -8.96 9.71
N ILE A 98 8.42 -8.60 8.63
CA ILE A 98 9.62 -7.77 8.71
C ILE A 98 9.28 -6.34 9.14
N CYS A 99 8.19 -5.75 8.65
CA CYS A 99 7.71 -4.44 9.10
C CYS A 99 7.43 -4.45 10.60
N LYS A 100 6.67 -5.44 11.09
CA LYS A 100 6.32 -5.59 12.51
C LYS A 100 7.55 -5.73 13.40
N LYS A 101 8.55 -6.52 12.99
CA LYS A 101 9.81 -6.69 13.73
C LYS A 101 10.60 -5.38 13.88
N ASN A 102 10.45 -4.46 12.94
CA ASN A 102 11.16 -3.17 12.93
C ASN A 102 10.28 -1.99 13.38
N GLY A 103 9.05 -2.23 13.83
CA GLY A 103 8.13 -1.16 14.28
C GLY A 103 7.63 -0.27 13.14
N ALA A 104 7.66 -0.77 11.90
CA ALA A 104 7.17 -0.07 10.72
C ALA A 104 5.74 -0.50 10.37
N PHE A 105 4.97 0.41 9.76
CA PHE A 105 3.67 0.11 9.18
C PHE A 105 3.81 -0.43 7.76
N LEU A 106 2.96 -1.39 7.39
CA LEU A 106 2.84 -1.86 6.01
C LEU A 106 1.57 -1.28 5.38
N ILE A 107 1.74 -0.50 4.31
CA ILE A 107 0.67 0.04 3.47
C ILE A 107 0.70 -0.70 2.14
N VAL A 108 -0.40 -1.35 1.76
CA VAL A 108 -0.51 -2.06 0.49
C VAL A 108 -1.48 -1.35 -0.43
N ASP A 109 -0.96 -0.87 -1.54
CA ASP A 109 -1.77 -0.43 -2.67
C ASP A 109 -2.21 -1.66 -3.47
N GLU A 110 -3.40 -2.16 -3.13
CA GLU A 110 -4.07 -3.28 -3.77
C GLU A 110 -5.14 -2.79 -4.77
N ALA A 111 -4.86 -1.67 -5.45
CA ALA A 111 -5.84 -1.03 -6.33
C ALA A 111 -6.36 -1.94 -7.45
N HIS A 112 -5.60 -2.94 -7.88
CA HIS A 112 -5.99 -3.92 -8.90
C HIS A 112 -6.49 -5.25 -8.31
N GLY A 113 -6.53 -5.42 -6.98
CA GLY A 113 -6.91 -6.65 -6.27
C GLY A 113 -8.25 -6.59 -5.55
N ALA A 114 -9.15 -5.67 -5.91
CA ALA A 114 -10.41 -5.47 -5.17
C ALA A 114 -11.33 -6.70 -5.14
N LEU A 115 -11.15 -7.66 -6.04
CA LEU A 115 -11.91 -8.91 -6.06
C LEU A 115 -11.26 -10.05 -5.26
N TYR A 116 -10.02 -9.91 -4.82
CA TYR A 116 -9.27 -10.98 -4.13
C TYR A 116 -10.00 -11.53 -2.89
N PRO A 117 -10.66 -10.71 -2.05
CA PRO A 117 -11.37 -11.23 -0.88
C PRO A 117 -12.60 -12.10 -1.18
N PHE A 118 -13.04 -12.18 -2.44
CA PHE A 118 -14.31 -12.79 -2.82
C PHE A 118 -14.19 -14.16 -3.49
N SER A 119 -12.99 -14.69 -3.69
CA SER A 119 -12.79 -16.01 -4.28
C SER A 119 -11.46 -16.63 -3.85
N ASP A 120 -11.51 -17.90 -3.45
CA ASP A 120 -10.32 -18.71 -3.13
C ASP A 120 -9.49 -19.09 -4.37
N GLU A 121 -10.04 -18.89 -5.58
CA GLU A 121 -9.31 -19.08 -6.84
C GLU A 121 -8.41 -17.87 -7.17
N LEU A 122 -8.62 -16.74 -6.49
CA LEU A 122 -7.81 -15.54 -6.64
C LEU A 122 -6.68 -15.49 -5.60
N PRO A 123 -5.64 -14.69 -5.85
CA PRO A 123 -4.57 -14.50 -4.87
C PRO A 123 -5.09 -13.99 -3.52
N GLN A 124 -4.37 -14.33 -2.44
CA GLN A 124 -4.71 -13.83 -1.11
C GLN A 124 -4.64 -12.31 -1.07
N SER A 125 -5.74 -11.67 -0.62
CA SER A 125 -5.79 -10.22 -0.41
C SER A 125 -4.89 -9.79 0.76
N ALA A 126 -4.37 -8.57 0.67
CA ALA A 126 -3.67 -7.90 1.76
C ALA A 126 -4.59 -7.45 2.91
N VAL A 127 -5.90 -7.43 2.69
CA VAL A 127 -6.92 -7.15 3.71
C VAL A 127 -6.74 -8.12 4.88
N ASN A 128 -6.73 -7.61 6.11
CA ASN A 128 -6.45 -8.34 7.36
C ASN A 128 -4.98 -8.81 7.55
N ILE A 129 -4.08 -8.51 6.63
CA ILE A 129 -2.63 -8.79 6.77
C ILE A 129 -1.85 -7.49 6.97
N ALA A 130 -1.98 -6.56 6.03
CA ALA A 130 -1.33 -5.26 6.10
C ALA A 130 -1.99 -4.35 7.15
N ASP A 131 -1.30 -3.30 7.59
CA ASP A 131 -1.89 -2.29 8.46
C ASP A 131 -2.92 -1.44 7.73
N PHE A 132 -2.61 -1.12 6.47
CA PHE A 132 -3.51 -0.41 5.56
C PHE A 132 -3.55 -1.14 4.21
N THR A 133 -4.74 -1.34 3.69
CA THR A 133 -4.94 -1.88 2.33
C THR A 133 -5.88 -0.97 1.58
N ILE A 134 -5.51 -0.56 0.38
CA ILE A 134 -6.28 0.33 -0.47
C ILE A 134 -6.68 -0.41 -1.74
N GLN A 135 -7.98 -0.46 -2.03
CA GLN A 135 -8.55 -1.14 -3.20
C GLN A 135 -9.35 -0.17 -4.04
N SER A 136 -9.15 -0.17 -5.38
CA SER A 136 -9.96 0.61 -6.32
C SER A 136 -11.13 -0.22 -6.82
N LEU A 137 -12.35 0.16 -6.46
CA LEU A 137 -13.55 -0.56 -6.90
C LEU A 137 -13.81 -0.36 -8.40
N HIS A 138 -13.53 0.83 -8.92
CA HIS A 138 -13.76 1.19 -10.32
C HIS A 138 -12.83 0.50 -11.33
N LYS A 139 -11.73 -0.14 -10.86
CA LYS A 139 -10.79 -0.84 -11.76
C LYS A 139 -11.24 -2.28 -12.04
N THR A 140 -11.54 -3.06 -11.00
CA THR A 140 -11.80 -4.50 -11.11
C THR A 140 -13.12 -4.96 -10.53
N ALA A 141 -13.74 -4.21 -9.62
CA ALA A 141 -14.95 -4.62 -8.90
C ALA A 141 -16.25 -3.98 -9.43
N GLY A 142 -16.22 -3.36 -10.61
CA GLY A 142 -17.42 -2.80 -11.26
C GLY A 142 -17.99 -1.53 -10.60
N GLY A 143 -17.24 -0.89 -9.69
CA GLY A 143 -17.64 0.37 -9.07
C GLY A 143 -17.57 1.56 -10.02
N LEU A 144 -18.29 2.64 -9.69
CA LEU A 144 -18.21 3.90 -10.43
C LEU A 144 -16.88 4.61 -10.16
N ASN A 145 -16.32 5.28 -11.15
CA ASN A 145 -15.10 6.08 -10.99
C ASN A 145 -15.42 7.42 -10.29
N PRO A 146 -14.62 7.85 -9.28
CA PRO A 146 -13.44 7.20 -8.68
C PRO A 146 -13.73 6.60 -7.30
N THR A 147 -14.28 5.40 -7.22
CA THR A 147 -14.59 4.72 -5.95
C THR A 147 -13.47 3.78 -5.49
N ALA A 148 -13.23 3.76 -4.17
CA ALA A 148 -12.22 2.90 -3.56
C ALA A 148 -12.62 2.49 -2.14
N LEU A 149 -11.86 1.54 -1.56
CA LEU A 149 -11.93 1.14 -0.15
C LEU A 149 -10.58 1.39 0.51
N LEU A 150 -10.63 1.85 1.76
CA LEU A 150 -9.50 1.87 2.67
C LEU A 150 -9.80 0.93 3.84
N HIS A 151 -9.01 -0.12 3.96
CA HIS A 151 -9.05 -1.05 5.09
C HIS A 151 -7.93 -0.70 6.07
N ILE A 152 -8.28 -0.57 7.36
CA ILE A 152 -7.33 -0.29 8.46
C ILE A 152 -7.38 -1.44 9.45
N ASN A 153 -6.23 -2.08 9.67
CA ASN A 153 -6.06 -3.26 10.52
C ASN A 153 -4.93 -3.04 11.55
N CYS A 154 -4.87 -1.86 12.14
CA CYS A 154 -3.94 -1.50 13.19
C CYS A 154 -4.58 -0.55 14.20
N ASP A 155 -3.97 -0.41 15.39
CA ASP A 155 -4.45 0.44 16.50
C ASP A 155 -4.14 1.93 16.27
N ILE A 156 -4.46 2.43 15.07
CA ILE A 156 -4.37 3.85 14.78
C ILE A 156 -5.74 4.50 14.98
N ASN A 157 -5.73 5.70 15.52
CA ASN A 157 -6.93 6.50 15.60
C ASN A 157 -7.49 6.77 14.19
N ALA A 158 -8.45 5.95 13.78
CA ALA A 158 -9.05 6.02 12.45
C ALA A 158 -9.69 7.39 12.16
N SER A 159 -10.10 8.14 13.18
CA SER A 159 -10.66 9.48 13.00
C SER A 159 -9.64 10.46 12.39
N LYS A 160 -8.34 10.30 12.68
CA LYS A 160 -7.29 11.12 12.05
C LYS A 160 -7.18 10.83 10.55
N ALA A 161 -7.25 9.55 10.15
CA ALA A 161 -7.22 9.17 8.73
C ALA A 161 -8.49 9.66 7.99
N ILE A 162 -9.65 9.55 8.63
CA ILE A 162 -10.95 9.93 8.04
C ILE A 162 -11.05 11.44 7.86
N SER A 163 -10.63 12.25 8.85
CA SER A 163 -10.67 13.70 8.75
C SER A 163 -9.80 14.27 7.63
N MET A 164 -8.92 13.46 7.05
CA MET A 164 -8.06 13.84 5.93
C MET A 164 -8.64 13.40 4.56
N ILE A 165 -9.73 12.64 4.56
CA ILE A 165 -10.40 12.13 3.35
C ILE A 165 -11.66 12.94 3.03
N ASN A 166 -12.28 13.50 4.03
CA ASN A 166 -13.49 14.36 3.95
C ASN A 166 -13.10 15.84 3.98
#